data_8df114e8872c6bd6a493d3930459aa2e
#
_entry.id   8df114e8872c6bd6a493d3930459aa2e
#
_cell.length_a   1.000
_cell.length_b   1.000
_cell.length_c   1.000
_cell.angle_alpha   90.00
_cell.angle_beta   90.00
_cell.angle_gamma   90.00
#
_symmetry.space_group_name_H-M   'P 1'
#
loop_
_entity.id
_entity.type
_entity.pdbx_description
1 polymer ?
#
loop_
_entity_poly.entity_id
_entity_poly.type
_entity_poly.pdbx_seq_one_letter_code
_entity_poly.pdbx_strand_id
1 'polypeptide(L)'
;MSTAMKNKVIRPGQLLAIASLLLFCGMWAIWFFCYRYFLIWLEGFSFFSTLPDFSSLYRNIPEGFPAYVGAFLHQFYKFPALGAAIQSFFAVWPVVCAGIVIIRLFKEPSRLLWMAFLPLPVFIYVQFWDILLHRAVIWFVVSGVIMLIVLIVTMFRKPEWSLPGLFRMKWLNPAFMLASVAVSVFFLVGLDPRNREQEELAHLEYLGENREWGEILKEVSVKEAWENEMKRRYAILALSETGQLTEYAFVYGLKG
;
A
#
# COMPACT_ATOMS: atom_id res chain seq x y z
N MET A 1 8.38 -46.40 24.73
CA MET A 1 9.21 -45.21 24.49
C MET A 1 8.32 -44.18 23.83
N SER A 2 7.64 -43.34 24.62
CA SER A 2 6.71 -42.32 24.09
C SER A 2 7.46 -41.01 24.09
N THR A 3 7.87 -40.57 22.90
CA THR A 3 8.44 -39.24 22.65
C THR A 3 7.32 -38.21 22.74
N ALA A 4 7.10 -37.68 23.93
CA ALA A 4 6.22 -36.53 24.12
C ALA A 4 6.71 -35.39 23.23
N MET A 5 6.03 -35.12 22.10
CA MET A 5 6.16 -33.90 21.37
C MET A 5 5.89 -32.71 22.32
N LYS A 6 6.94 -32.10 22.84
CA LYS A 6 6.87 -30.80 23.53
C LYS A 6 6.24 -29.80 22.55
N ASN A 7 4.95 -29.55 22.70
CA ASN A 7 4.28 -28.44 22.01
C ASN A 7 5.05 -27.17 22.33
N LYS A 8 5.89 -26.74 21.38
CA LYS A 8 6.69 -25.54 21.48
C LYS A 8 5.75 -24.33 21.41
N VAL A 9 5.36 -23.81 22.57
CA VAL A 9 4.47 -22.64 22.65
C VAL A 9 5.20 -21.48 21.95
N ILE A 10 4.64 -21.03 20.83
CA ILE A 10 5.17 -19.91 20.06
C ILE A 10 5.10 -18.65 20.94
N ARG A 11 6.22 -17.96 21.10
CA ARG A 11 6.27 -16.70 21.85
C ARG A 11 5.49 -15.60 21.10
N PRO A 12 4.81 -14.66 21.80
CA PRO A 12 4.01 -13.62 21.17
C PRO A 12 4.80 -12.76 20.18
N GLY A 13 6.08 -12.49 20.45
CA GLY A 13 6.96 -11.79 19.51
C GLY A 13 7.25 -12.58 18.23
N GLN A 14 7.38 -13.92 18.32
CA GLN A 14 7.55 -14.77 17.14
C GLN A 14 6.26 -14.81 16.30
N LEU A 15 5.09 -14.88 16.96
CA LEU A 15 3.80 -14.85 16.27
C LEU A 15 3.63 -13.51 15.51
N LEU A 16 3.92 -12.38 16.17
CA LEU A 16 3.88 -11.07 15.55
C LEU A 16 4.84 -10.98 14.35
N ALA A 17 6.08 -11.44 14.50
CA ALA A 17 7.07 -11.40 13.41
C ALA A 17 6.63 -12.23 12.20
N ILE A 18 6.14 -13.46 12.43
CA ILE A 18 5.64 -14.32 11.34
C ILE A 18 4.43 -13.68 10.65
N ALA A 19 3.45 -13.21 11.44
CA ALA A 19 2.24 -12.59 10.89
C ALA A 19 2.55 -11.32 10.10
N SER A 20 3.46 -10.47 10.60
CA SER A 20 3.90 -9.25 9.92
C SER A 20 4.68 -9.54 8.64
N LEU A 21 5.51 -10.60 8.64
CA LEU A 21 6.24 -11.02 7.44
C LEU A 21 5.28 -11.54 6.36
N LEU A 22 4.32 -12.37 6.75
CA LEU A 22 3.30 -12.87 5.82
C LEU A 22 2.45 -11.73 5.26
N LEU A 23 2.06 -10.78 6.11
CA LEU A 23 1.34 -9.59 5.69
C LEU A 23 2.18 -8.76 4.70
N PHE A 24 3.46 -8.53 4.99
CA PHE A 24 4.37 -7.81 4.11
C PHE A 24 4.48 -8.50 2.74
N CYS A 25 4.73 -9.79 2.71
CA CYS A 25 4.82 -10.54 1.44
C CYS A 25 3.51 -10.52 0.66
N GLY A 26 2.37 -10.66 1.33
CA GLY A 26 1.05 -10.59 0.70
C GLY A 26 0.75 -9.21 0.10
N MET A 27 1.01 -8.15 0.87
CA MET A 27 0.85 -6.76 0.41
C MET A 27 1.80 -6.44 -0.74
N TRP A 28 3.07 -6.87 -0.63
CA TRP A 28 4.06 -6.70 -1.69
C TRP A 28 3.61 -7.37 -2.99
N ALA A 29 3.08 -8.59 -2.90
CA ALA A 29 2.57 -9.30 -4.06
C ALA A 29 1.39 -8.56 -4.70
N ILE A 30 0.44 -8.04 -3.91
CA ILE A 30 -0.70 -7.28 -4.43
C ILE A 30 -0.19 -6.01 -5.15
N TRP A 31 0.66 -5.22 -4.51
CA TRP A 31 1.19 -4.00 -5.12
C TRP A 31 2.01 -4.30 -6.39
N PHE A 32 2.82 -5.35 -6.38
CA PHE A 32 3.67 -5.70 -7.52
C PHE A 32 2.90 -6.28 -8.70
N PHE A 33 1.89 -7.14 -8.45
CA PHE A 33 1.16 -7.82 -9.53
C PHE A 33 -0.10 -7.08 -9.97
N CYS A 34 -0.78 -6.37 -9.06
CA CYS A 34 -2.05 -5.71 -9.37
C CYS A 34 -1.92 -4.21 -9.65
N TYR A 35 -0.82 -3.56 -9.23
CA TYR A 35 -0.64 -2.10 -9.30
C TYR A 35 0.74 -1.70 -9.79
N ARG A 36 1.34 -2.51 -10.64
CA ARG A 36 2.69 -2.31 -11.14
C ARG A 36 2.87 -1.02 -11.90
N TYR A 37 1.97 -0.74 -12.82
CA TYR A 37 2.05 0.44 -13.69
C TYR A 37 1.60 1.70 -12.95
N PHE A 38 0.65 1.56 -12.04
CA PHE A 38 0.26 2.65 -11.15
C PHE A 38 1.42 3.13 -10.27
N LEU A 39 2.28 2.23 -9.79
CA LEU A 39 3.49 2.62 -9.06
C LEU A 39 4.46 3.42 -9.95
N ILE A 40 4.70 2.99 -11.19
CA ILE A 40 5.55 3.73 -12.14
C ILE A 40 4.94 5.10 -12.43
N TRP A 41 3.64 5.16 -12.62
CA TRP A 41 2.90 6.40 -12.87
C TRP A 41 3.01 7.38 -11.69
N LEU A 42 2.94 6.89 -10.44
CA LEU A 42 3.15 7.73 -9.25
C LEU A 42 4.54 8.37 -9.19
N GLU A 43 5.57 7.71 -9.71
CA GLU A 43 6.91 8.30 -9.80
C GLU A 43 6.91 9.57 -10.66
N GLY A 44 6.19 9.56 -11.79
CA GLY A 44 6.08 10.70 -12.69
C GLY A 44 5.49 11.97 -12.05
N PHE A 45 4.69 11.84 -10.97
CA PHE A 45 4.14 12.98 -10.23
C PHE A 45 5.10 13.56 -9.18
N SER A 46 6.18 12.88 -8.85
CA SER A 46 7.10 13.32 -7.82
C SER A 46 8.47 13.66 -8.39
N PHE A 47 8.79 14.94 -8.35
CA PHE A 47 10.15 15.41 -8.60
C PHE A 47 10.88 15.53 -7.27
N PHE A 48 12.10 15.02 -7.18
CA PHE A 48 12.98 15.20 -6.04
C PHE A 48 14.33 15.77 -6.45
N SER A 49 14.82 16.71 -5.68
CA SER A 49 16.16 17.26 -5.84
C SER A 49 16.84 17.44 -4.49
N THR A 50 18.15 17.24 -4.45
CA THR A 50 18.98 17.49 -3.26
C THR A 50 19.40 18.97 -3.13
N LEU A 51 18.99 19.83 -4.05
CA LEU A 51 19.33 21.25 -4.02
C LEU A 51 18.65 21.95 -2.81
N PRO A 52 19.34 22.90 -2.16
CA PRO A 52 18.78 23.63 -1.01
C PRO A 52 17.47 24.34 -1.32
N ASP A 53 17.33 24.87 -2.54
CA ASP A 53 16.11 25.56 -3.01
C ASP A 53 14.92 24.64 -3.02
N PHE A 54 15.10 23.38 -3.43
CA PHE A 54 14.04 22.39 -3.42
C PHE A 54 13.55 22.08 -2.00
N SER A 55 14.47 21.91 -1.04
CA SER A 55 14.10 21.68 0.36
C SER A 55 13.39 22.89 0.97
N SER A 56 13.68 24.10 0.50
CA SER A 56 13.05 25.33 0.97
C SER A 56 11.55 25.41 0.61
N LEU A 57 11.15 24.82 -0.51
CA LEU A 57 9.73 24.74 -0.93
C LEU A 57 8.88 24.01 0.11
N TYR A 58 9.45 22.99 0.74
CA TYR A 58 8.74 22.15 1.71
C TYR A 58 8.73 22.76 3.14
N ARG A 59 9.62 23.72 3.45
CA ARG A 59 9.68 24.32 4.81
C ARG A 59 8.44 25.12 5.18
N ASN A 60 7.79 25.72 4.21
CA ASN A 60 6.71 26.70 4.42
C ASN A 60 5.31 26.10 4.22
N ILE A 61 5.21 24.81 3.90
CA ILE A 61 3.92 24.15 3.72
C ILE A 61 3.61 23.23 4.91
N PRO A 62 2.36 23.14 5.34
CA PRO A 62 1.93 22.13 6.30
C PRO A 62 2.35 20.75 5.79
N GLU A 63 2.82 19.89 6.70
CA GLU A 63 3.28 18.53 6.36
C GLU A 63 4.50 18.48 5.40
N GLY A 64 5.24 19.61 5.27
CA GLY A 64 6.34 19.72 4.31
C GLY A 64 7.45 18.67 4.48
N PHE A 65 7.86 18.37 5.72
CA PHE A 65 8.87 17.34 5.96
C PHE A 65 8.40 15.95 5.53
N PRO A 66 7.19 15.46 5.92
CA PRO A 66 6.65 14.21 5.40
C PRO A 66 6.53 14.18 3.87
N ALA A 67 6.09 15.26 3.25
CA ALA A 67 5.98 15.36 1.80
C ALA A 67 7.36 15.32 1.10
N TYR A 68 8.37 15.96 1.69
CA TYR A 68 9.75 15.88 1.21
C TYR A 68 10.30 14.45 1.26
N VAL A 69 10.07 13.74 2.37
CA VAL A 69 10.45 12.32 2.49
C VAL A 69 9.67 11.46 1.50
N GLY A 70 8.38 11.73 1.32
CA GLY A 70 7.54 11.05 0.33
C GLY A 70 8.09 11.22 -1.10
N ALA A 71 8.41 12.45 -1.50
CA ALA A 71 9.00 12.74 -2.81
C ALA A 71 10.34 12.01 -3.02
N PHE A 72 11.17 11.91 -1.99
CA PHE A 72 12.39 11.10 -2.04
C PHE A 72 12.09 9.62 -2.26
N LEU A 73 11.11 9.06 -1.54
CA LEU A 73 10.78 7.64 -1.64
C LEU A 73 10.14 7.29 -2.98
N HIS A 74 9.37 8.20 -3.59
CA HIS A 74 8.75 7.99 -4.89
C HIS A 74 9.76 7.74 -6.01
N GLN A 75 10.99 8.24 -5.92
CA GLN A 75 12.02 7.97 -6.93
C GLN A 75 12.32 6.48 -7.10
N PHE A 76 12.08 5.68 -6.05
CA PHE A 76 12.27 4.23 -6.09
C PHE A 76 11.10 3.51 -6.77
N TYR A 77 9.99 4.18 -7.07
CA TYR A 77 8.82 3.58 -7.73
C TYR A 77 9.06 3.30 -9.22
N LYS A 78 10.08 3.94 -9.80
CA LYS A 78 10.62 3.54 -11.11
C LYS A 78 10.94 2.04 -11.18
N PHE A 79 11.24 1.42 -10.02
CA PHE A 79 11.42 -0.02 -9.87
C PHE A 79 10.19 -0.57 -9.13
N PRO A 80 9.18 -1.14 -9.82
CA PRO A 80 7.92 -1.55 -9.18
C PRO A 80 8.09 -2.47 -7.97
N ALA A 81 9.11 -3.33 -7.97
CA ALA A 81 9.42 -4.19 -6.83
C ALA A 81 9.81 -3.40 -5.57
N LEU A 82 10.56 -2.29 -5.73
CA LEU A 82 10.93 -1.40 -4.63
C LEU A 82 9.75 -0.54 -4.21
N GLY A 83 8.97 0.01 -5.15
CA GLY A 83 7.74 0.75 -4.86
C GLY A 83 6.75 -0.12 -4.06
N ALA A 84 6.53 -1.36 -4.50
CA ALA A 84 5.70 -2.33 -3.78
C ALA A 84 6.24 -2.61 -2.36
N ALA A 85 7.57 -2.70 -2.19
CA ALA A 85 8.19 -2.92 -0.89
C ALA A 85 7.99 -1.71 0.05
N ILE A 86 8.13 -0.50 -0.47
CA ILE A 86 7.91 0.74 0.28
C ILE A 86 6.45 0.82 0.74
N GLN A 87 5.49 0.62 -0.17
CA GLN A 87 4.06 0.62 0.16
C GLN A 87 3.73 -0.42 1.24
N SER A 88 4.24 -1.65 1.09
CA SER A 88 4.01 -2.72 2.04
C SER A 88 4.65 -2.44 3.40
N PHE A 89 5.83 -1.83 3.42
CA PHE A 89 6.50 -1.44 4.64
C PHE A 89 5.67 -0.44 5.44
N PHE A 90 5.16 0.62 4.80
CA PHE A 90 4.32 1.61 5.46
C PHE A 90 2.99 1.04 5.96
N ALA A 91 2.41 0.07 5.25
CA ALA A 91 1.19 -0.62 5.71
C ALA A 91 1.44 -1.52 6.93
N VAL A 92 2.57 -2.21 6.97
CA VAL A 92 2.90 -3.20 8.02
C VAL A 92 3.48 -2.55 9.27
N TRP A 93 4.21 -1.45 9.13
CA TRP A 93 4.89 -0.78 10.25
C TRP A 93 3.97 -0.42 11.42
N PRO A 94 2.79 0.22 11.24
CA PRO A 94 1.87 0.50 12.34
C PRO A 94 1.37 -0.75 13.04
N VAL A 95 1.17 -1.85 12.31
CA VAL A 95 0.77 -3.15 12.88
C VAL A 95 1.87 -3.70 13.79
N VAL A 96 3.13 -3.64 13.35
CA VAL A 96 4.29 -4.05 14.17
C VAL A 96 4.39 -3.19 15.43
N CYS A 97 4.29 -1.87 15.30
CA CYS A 97 4.32 -0.95 16.44
C CYS A 97 3.21 -1.26 17.45
N ALA A 98 1.97 -1.41 16.99
CA ALA A 98 0.81 -1.76 17.82
C ALA A 98 1.00 -3.13 18.49
N GLY A 99 1.51 -4.13 17.76
CA GLY A 99 1.80 -5.44 18.30
C GLY A 99 2.86 -5.40 19.41
N ILE A 100 3.93 -4.63 19.25
CA ILE A 100 4.95 -4.44 20.29
C ILE A 100 4.35 -3.75 21.51
N VAL A 101 3.52 -2.72 21.32
CA VAL A 101 2.80 -2.04 22.41
C VAL A 101 1.94 -3.04 23.19
N ILE A 102 1.17 -3.88 22.50
CA ILE A 102 0.33 -4.92 23.14
C ILE A 102 1.19 -5.91 23.94
N ILE A 103 2.32 -6.36 23.37
CA ILE A 103 3.24 -7.30 24.03
C ILE A 103 3.79 -6.70 25.33
N ARG A 104 4.01 -5.39 25.37
CA ARG A 104 4.58 -4.69 26.53
C ARG A 104 3.57 -4.34 27.62
N LEU A 105 2.33 -4.05 27.24
CA LEU A 105 1.31 -3.57 28.18
C LEU A 105 0.46 -4.66 28.81
N PHE A 106 0.25 -5.80 28.13
CA PHE A 106 -0.74 -6.79 28.55
C PHE A 106 -0.11 -8.09 29.08
N LYS A 107 -0.77 -8.70 30.08
CA LYS A 107 -0.36 -9.99 30.70
C LYS A 107 -0.41 -11.16 29.72
N GLU A 108 -1.43 -11.20 28.85
CA GLU A 108 -1.67 -12.30 27.92
C GLU A 108 -1.63 -11.79 26.46
N PRO A 109 -0.47 -11.27 25.99
CA PRO A 109 -0.40 -10.59 24.71
C PRO A 109 -0.73 -11.51 23.52
N SER A 110 -0.41 -12.81 23.62
CA SER A 110 -0.72 -13.79 22.56
C SER A 110 -2.20 -13.86 22.18
N ARG A 111 -3.09 -13.50 23.12
CA ARG A 111 -4.54 -13.51 22.90
C ARG A 111 -5.09 -12.20 22.37
N LEU A 112 -4.28 -11.16 22.37
CA LEU A 112 -4.68 -9.78 22.04
C LEU A 112 -4.00 -9.23 20.79
N LEU A 113 -3.09 -10.00 20.17
CA LEU A 113 -2.35 -9.56 18.98
C LEU A 113 -3.25 -9.19 17.79
N TRP A 114 -4.46 -9.77 17.70
CA TRP A 114 -5.44 -9.42 16.69
C TRP A 114 -5.79 -7.92 16.68
N MET A 115 -5.75 -7.27 17.87
CA MET A 115 -6.04 -5.83 17.99
C MET A 115 -5.04 -4.98 17.19
N ALA A 116 -3.81 -5.46 17.00
CA ALA A 116 -2.80 -4.76 16.20
C ALA A 116 -3.17 -4.69 14.71
N PHE A 117 -4.01 -5.60 14.22
CA PHE A 117 -4.44 -5.68 12.82
C PHE A 117 -5.72 -4.89 12.54
N LEU A 118 -6.49 -4.48 13.57
CA LEU A 118 -7.74 -3.75 13.39
C LEU A 118 -7.60 -2.44 12.58
N PRO A 119 -6.56 -1.62 12.79
CA PRO A 119 -6.41 -0.39 12.03
C PRO A 119 -5.89 -0.59 10.60
N LEU A 120 -5.45 -1.80 10.24
CA LEU A 120 -4.86 -2.10 8.94
C LEU A 120 -5.73 -1.67 7.74
N PRO A 121 -7.06 -1.96 7.68
CA PRO A 121 -7.89 -1.54 6.57
C PRO A 121 -7.92 -0.02 6.38
N VAL A 122 -7.92 0.73 7.49
CA VAL A 122 -7.93 2.20 7.47
C VAL A 122 -6.61 2.73 6.94
N PHE A 123 -5.47 2.17 7.37
CA PHE A 123 -4.15 2.57 6.88
C PHE A 123 -4.00 2.30 5.39
N ILE A 124 -4.42 1.14 4.91
CA ILE A 124 -4.37 0.79 3.49
C ILE A 124 -5.27 1.72 2.67
N TYR A 125 -6.49 1.98 3.13
CA TYR A 125 -7.39 2.91 2.46
C TYR A 125 -6.79 4.32 2.35
N VAL A 126 -6.26 4.87 3.46
CA VAL A 126 -5.62 6.19 3.46
C VAL A 126 -4.40 6.21 2.56
N GLN A 127 -3.56 5.17 2.60
CA GLN A 127 -2.34 5.06 1.82
C GLN A 127 -2.61 4.99 0.31
N PHE A 128 -3.65 4.30 -0.11
CA PHE A 128 -4.02 4.19 -1.52
C PHE A 128 -4.39 5.56 -2.12
N TRP A 129 -5.04 6.43 -1.33
CA TRP A 129 -5.42 7.78 -1.75
C TRP A 129 -4.34 8.84 -1.49
N ASP A 130 -3.21 8.44 -0.92
CA ASP A 130 -2.09 9.34 -0.60
C ASP A 130 -1.06 9.35 -1.73
N ILE A 131 -1.37 10.05 -2.81
CA ILE A 131 -0.50 10.17 -4.00
C ILE A 131 0.92 10.65 -3.62
N LEU A 132 1.07 11.46 -2.58
CA LEU A 132 2.35 12.04 -2.16
C LEU A 132 3.05 11.24 -1.05
N LEU A 133 2.49 10.14 -0.60
CA LEU A 133 3.00 9.31 0.49
C LEU A 133 3.20 10.04 1.84
N HIS A 134 2.80 11.31 1.94
CA HIS A 134 3.05 12.15 3.14
C HIS A 134 2.28 11.64 4.37
N ARG A 135 1.05 11.17 4.19
CA ARG A 135 0.23 10.60 5.29
C ARG A 135 0.81 9.30 5.80
N ALA A 136 1.31 8.45 4.89
CA ALA A 136 1.98 7.21 5.28
C ALA A 136 3.23 7.49 6.11
N VAL A 137 4.02 8.52 5.74
CA VAL A 137 5.19 8.99 6.52
C VAL A 137 4.76 9.51 7.89
N ILE A 138 3.67 10.31 7.98
CA ILE A 138 3.13 10.77 9.26
C ILE A 138 2.75 9.59 10.16
N TRP A 139 2.00 8.64 9.65
CA TRP A 139 1.59 7.45 10.40
C TRP A 139 2.78 6.59 10.84
N PHE A 140 3.82 6.50 10.01
CA PHE A 140 5.07 5.84 10.35
C PHE A 140 5.72 6.51 11.57
N VAL A 141 5.87 7.82 11.56
CA VAL A 141 6.47 8.58 12.66
C VAL A 141 5.62 8.49 13.93
N VAL A 142 4.32 8.74 13.82
CA VAL A 142 3.40 8.75 14.97
C VAL A 142 3.37 7.36 15.64
N SER A 143 3.23 6.29 14.88
CA SER A 143 3.21 4.93 15.44
C SER A 143 4.55 4.55 16.07
N GLY A 144 5.67 4.95 15.45
CA GLY A 144 7.01 4.74 15.97
C GLY A 144 7.26 5.49 17.29
N VAL A 145 6.82 6.76 17.37
CA VAL A 145 6.95 7.58 18.59
C VAL A 145 6.10 6.97 19.72
N ILE A 146 4.85 6.59 19.46
CA ILE A 146 4.00 5.94 20.48
C ILE A 146 4.66 4.65 20.97
N MET A 147 5.16 3.81 20.07
CA MET A 147 5.87 2.59 20.44
C MET A 147 7.09 2.90 21.31
N LEU A 148 7.90 3.89 20.93
CA LEU A 148 9.10 4.28 21.67
C LEU A 148 8.77 4.76 23.07
N ILE A 149 7.74 5.60 23.22
CA ILE A 149 7.27 6.07 24.54
C ILE A 149 6.86 4.88 25.42
N VAL A 150 6.08 3.94 24.88
CA VAL A 150 5.65 2.75 25.61
C VAL A 150 6.86 1.90 25.99
N LEU A 151 7.84 1.71 25.13
CA LEU A 151 9.07 0.98 25.44
C LEU A 151 9.83 1.63 26.60
N ILE A 152 9.99 2.96 26.59
CA ILE A 152 10.68 3.71 27.66
C ILE A 152 9.90 3.57 28.98
N VAL A 153 8.60 3.83 28.96
CA VAL A 153 7.76 3.73 30.16
C VAL A 153 7.79 2.31 30.77
N THR A 154 7.72 1.28 29.92
CA THR A 154 7.74 -0.12 30.37
C THR A 154 9.12 -0.63 30.81
N MET A 155 10.19 0.13 30.56
CA MET A 155 11.50 -0.13 31.17
C MET A 155 11.51 0.18 32.67
N PHE A 156 10.78 1.23 33.08
CA PHE A 156 10.69 1.67 34.48
C PHE A 156 9.50 1.07 35.23
N ARG A 157 8.41 0.79 34.52
CA ARG A 157 7.17 0.27 35.12
C ARG A 157 6.57 -0.76 34.14
N LYS A 158 6.41 -2.00 34.60
CA LYS A 158 5.71 -3.02 33.80
C LYS A 158 4.23 -2.98 34.15
N PRO A 159 3.40 -2.28 33.41
CA PRO A 159 1.97 -2.34 33.58
C PRO A 159 1.49 -3.76 33.19
N GLU A 160 0.71 -4.38 34.04
CA GLU A 160 0.13 -5.69 33.77
C GLU A 160 -1.36 -5.55 33.53
N TRP A 161 -1.74 -4.94 32.43
CA TRP A 161 -3.15 -4.74 32.11
C TRP A 161 -3.80 -6.06 31.73
N SER A 162 -5.04 -6.26 32.20
CA SER A 162 -5.86 -7.41 31.82
C SER A 162 -7.18 -6.92 31.26
N LEU A 163 -7.56 -7.46 30.10
CA LEU A 163 -8.86 -7.19 29.49
C LEU A 163 -9.91 -8.21 29.95
N PRO A 164 -11.22 -7.86 29.88
CA PRO A 164 -12.32 -8.78 30.15
C PRO A 164 -12.19 -10.10 29.40
N GLY A 165 -12.69 -11.19 29.97
CA GLY A 165 -12.53 -12.54 29.45
C GLY A 165 -13.01 -12.75 28.00
N LEU A 166 -14.02 -11.97 27.58
CA LEU A 166 -14.55 -12.02 26.21
C LEU A 166 -13.49 -11.77 25.14
N PHE A 167 -12.57 -10.82 25.37
CA PHE A 167 -11.49 -10.48 24.42
C PHE A 167 -10.32 -11.48 24.46
N ARG A 168 -10.34 -12.46 25.37
CA ARG A 168 -9.26 -13.43 25.59
C ARG A 168 -9.53 -14.79 24.94
N MET A 169 -10.60 -14.92 24.14
CA MET A 169 -10.93 -16.18 23.46
C MET A 169 -9.86 -16.51 22.42
N LYS A 170 -9.37 -17.76 22.43
CA LYS A 170 -8.25 -18.21 21.58
C LYS A 170 -8.54 -18.10 20.08
N TRP A 171 -9.78 -18.25 19.67
CA TRP A 171 -10.20 -18.19 18.27
C TRP A 171 -10.30 -16.75 17.72
N LEU A 172 -10.41 -15.72 18.59
CA LEU A 172 -10.48 -14.31 18.17
C LEU A 172 -9.23 -13.88 17.42
N ASN A 173 -8.04 -14.32 17.85
CA ASN A 173 -6.79 -13.97 17.17
C ASN A 173 -6.79 -14.32 15.69
N PRO A 174 -6.92 -15.60 15.29
CA PRO A 174 -6.89 -15.95 13.87
C PRO A 174 -8.08 -15.37 13.10
N ALA A 175 -9.27 -15.33 13.69
CA ALA A 175 -10.48 -14.84 13.03
C ALA A 175 -10.39 -13.33 12.69
N PHE A 176 -10.03 -12.50 13.68
CA PHE A 176 -9.93 -11.05 13.44
C PHE A 176 -8.70 -10.65 12.63
N MET A 177 -7.57 -11.34 12.76
CA MET A 177 -6.41 -11.12 11.91
C MET A 177 -6.76 -11.44 10.44
N LEU A 178 -7.41 -12.57 10.20
CA LEU A 178 -7.85 -12.98 8.86
C LEU A 178 -8.91 -12.02 8.30
N ALA A 179 -9.90 -11.66 9.11
CA ALA A 179 -10.93 -10.71 8.72
C ALA A 179 -10.34 -9.34 8.37
N SER A 180 -9.42 -8.81 9.19
CA SER A 180 -8.75 -7.54 8.93
C SER A 180 -7.94 -7.56 7.63
N VAL A 181 -7.19 -8.63 7.39
CA VAL A 181 -6.44 -8.81 6.14
C VAL A 181 -7.40 -8.96 4.96
N ALA A 182 -8.46 -9.77 5.08
CA ALA A 182 -9.45 -9.95 4.01
C ALA A 182 -10.15 -8.63 3.64
N VAL A 183 -10.55 -7.84 4.64
CA VAL A 183 -11.13 -6.51 4.42
C VAL A 183 -10.12 -5.58 3.75
N SER A 184 -8.85 -5.62 4.15
CA SER A 184 -7.78 -4.83 3.54
C SER A 184 -7.56 -5.19 2.07
N VAL A 185 -7.52 -6.48 1.75
CA VAL A 185 -7.41 -6.97 0.37
C VAL A 185 -8.65 -6.58 -0.43
N PHE A 186 -9.83 -6.68 0.17
CA PHE A 186 -11.07 -6.28 -0.47
C PHE A 186 -11.09 -4.77 -0.80
N PHE A 187 -10.60 -3.91 0.09
CA PHE A 187 -10.42 -2.48 -0.18
C PHE A 187 -9.43 -2.23 -1.32
N LEU A 188 -8.32 -2.95 -1.37
CA LEU A 188 -7.32 -2.77 -2.43
C LEU A 188 -7.82 -3.27 -3.81
N VAL A 189 -8.45 -4.43 -3.85
CA VAL A 189 -8.71 -5.14 -5.12
C VAL A 189 -10.18 -5.06 -5.55
N GLY A 190 -11.12 -4.86 -4.63
CA GLY A 190 -12.52 -5.14 -4.88
C GLY A 190 -13.51 -3.99 -4.80
N LEU A 191 -13.25 -2.92 -4.07
CA LEU A 191 -14.28 -1.94 -3.75
C LEU A 191 -14.37 -0.75 -4.68
N ASP A 192 -13.28 -0.34 -5.31
CA ASP A 192 -13.31 0.82 -6.19
C ASP A 192 -12.92 0.42 -7.62
N PRO A 193 -13.89 0.40 -8.54
CA PRO A 193 -13.59 0.23 -9.97
C PRO A 193 -12.55 1.22 -10.47
N ARG A 194 -12.46 2.41 -9.86
CA ARG A 194 -11.48 3.45 -10.18
C ARG A 194 -10.05 3.00 -9.96
N ASN A 195 -9.78 2.14 -8.98
CA ASN A 195 -8.43 1.64 -8.70
C ASN A 195 -7.92 0.77 -9.87
N ARG A 196 -8.81 -0.04 -10.42
CA ARG A 196 -8.50 -0.87 -11.58
C ARG A 196 -8.36 -0.03 -12.85
N GLU A 197 -9.23 0.94 -13.01
CA GLU A 197 -9.17 1.89 -14.12
C GLU A 197 -7.87 2.72 -14.08
N GLN A 198 -7.40 3.13 -12.91
CA GLN A 198 -6.12 3.84 -12.76
C GLN A 198 -4.93 2.97 -13.17
N GLU A 199 -4.90 1.70 -12.82
CA GLU A 199 -3.85 0.77 -13.26
C GLU A 199 -3.87 0.57 -14.79
N GLU A 200 -5.07 0.40 -15.37
CA GLU A 200 -5.23 0.28 -16.82
C GLU A 200 -4.77 1.55 -17.56
N LEU A 201 -5.13 2.73 -17.08
CA LEU A 201 -4.68 4.00 -17.66
C LEU A 201 -3.17 4.20 -17.50
N ALA A 202 -2.61 3.87 -16.35
CA ALA A 202 -1.17 3.92 -16.11
C ALA A 202 -0.40 2.94 -17.03
N HIS A 203 -0.99 1.77 -17.31
CA HIS A 203 -0.43 0.83 -18.28
C HIS A 203 -0.42 1.40 -19.69
N LEU A 204 -1.53 2.02 -20.13
CA LEU A 204 -1.60 2.67 -21.45
C LEU A 204 -0.58 3.82 -21.58
N GLU A 205 -0.38 4.60 -20.50
CA GLU A 205 0.65 5.65 -20.48
C GLU A 205 2.05 5.04 -20.61
N TYR A 206 2.36 3.99 -19.86
CA TYR A 206 3.61 3.25 -19.96
C TYR A 206 3.87 2.71 -21.38
N LEU A 207 2.86 2.13 -22.02
CA LEU A 207 2.95 1.66 -23.41
C LEU A 207 3.20 2.83 -24.37
N GLY A 208 2.54 3.97 -24.16
CA GLY A 208 2.72 5.18 -24.94
C GLY A 208 4.14 5.76 -24.82
N GLU A 209 4.70 5.83 -23.62
CA GLU A 209 6.07 6.27 -23.38
C GLU A 209 7.11 5.36 -24.05
N ASN A 210 6.86 4.06 -24.06
CA ASN A 210 7.70 3.06 -24.74
C ASN A 210 7.42 2.94 -26.24
N ARG A 211 6.47 3.73 -26.79
CA ARG A 211 6.05 3.70 -28.20
C ARG A 211 5.49 2.34 -28.66
N GLU A 212 4.91 1.60 -27.74
CA GLU A 212 4.28 0.30 -28.01
C GLU A 212 2.85 0.51 -28.53
N TRP A 213 2.67 1.34 -29.56
CA TRP A 213 1.37 1.75 -30.09
C TRP A 213 0.48 0.59 -30.53
N GLY A 214 1.09 -0.47 -31.07
CA GLY A 214 0.35 -1.66 -31.49
C GLY A 214 -0.28 -2.41 -30.31
N GLU A 215 0.34 -2.40 -29.12
CA GLU A 215 -0.22 -3.01 -27.92
C GLU A 215 -1.39 -2.19 -27.38
N ILE A 216 -1.31 -0.86 -27.41
CA ILE A 216 -2.43 0.03 -27.04
C ILE A 216 -3.67 -0.30 -27.86
N LEU A 217 -3.52 -0.50 -29.19
CA LEU A 217 -4.65 -0.81 -30.08
C LEU A 217 -5.21 -2.23 -29.87
N LYS A 218 -4.44 -3.14 -29.30
CA LYS A 218 -4.93 -4.48 -28.90
C LYS A 218 -5.69 -4.43 -27.58
N GLU A 219 -5.23 -3.61 -26.64
CA GLU A 219 -5.83 -3.52 -25.29
C GLU A 219 -7.08 -2.67 -25.27
N VAL A 220 -7.10 -1.55 -26.01
CA VAL A 220 -8.26 -0.66 -26.00
C VAL A 220 -9.26 -1.09 -27.08
N SER A 221 -10.32 -1.73 -26.65
CA SER A 221 -11.44 -2.05 -27.55
C SER A 221 -12.21 -0.78 -27.96
N VAL A 222 -12.87 -0.85 -29.12
CA VAL A 222 -13.74 0.26 -29.61
C VAL A 222 -14.79 0.64 -28.58
N LYS A 223 -15.40 -0.34 -27.90
CA LYS A 223 -16.42 -0.10 -26.89
C LYS A 223 -15.84 0.69 -25.70
N GLU A 224 -14.67 0.30 -25.19
CA GLU A 224 -14.01 0.99 -24.09
C GLU A 224 -13.60 2.41 -24.45
N ALA A 225 -13.15 2.65 -25.69
CA ALA A 225 -12.85 3.99 -26.19
C ALA A 225 -14.09 4.89 -26.23
N TRP A 226 -15.28 4.33 -26.46
CA TRP A 226 -16.52 5.09 -26.38
C TRP A 226 -16.98 5.37 -24.95
N GLU A 227 -16.73 4.47 -24.02
CA GLU A 227 -17.11 4.58 -22.61
C GLU A 227 -16.15 5.46 -21.81
N ASN A 228 -14.85 5.47 -22.16
CA ASN A 228 -13.80 6.18 -21.44
C ASN A 228 -13.00 7.12 -22.36
N GLU A 229 -13.09 8.42 -22.06
CA GLU A 229 -12.41 9.46 -22.85
C GLU A 229 -10.87 9.34 -22.85
N MET A 230 -10.28 8.94 -21.72
CA MET A 230 -8.82 8.79 -21.64
C MET A 230 -8.35 7.60 -22.47
N LYS A 231 -9.01 6.45 -22.40
CA LYS A 231 -8.71 5.30 -23.27
C LYS A 231 -8.86 5.66 -24.75
N ARG A 232 -9.90 6.43 -25.10
CA ARG A 232 -10.08 6.94 -26.47
C ARG A 232 -8.92 7.80 -26.92
N ARG A 233 -8.41 8.70 -26.08
CA ARG A 233 -7.25 9.55 -26.42
C ARG A 233 -6.00 8.73 -26.71
N TYR A 234 -5.72 7.70 -25.89
CA TYR A 234 -4.60 6.79 -26.15
C TYR A 234 -4.78 5.99 -27.44
N ALA A 235 -5.98 5.50 -27.73
CA ALA A 235 -6.27 4.78 -28.97
C ALA A 235 -6.08 5.70 -30.21
N ILE A 236 -6.60 6.93 -30.17
CA ILE A 236 -6.44 7.92 -31.26
C ILE A 236 -4.96 8.27 -31.46
N LEU A 237 -4.19 8.47 -30.40
CA LEU A 237 -2.77 8.72 -30.46
C LEU A 237 -2.05 7.54 -31.12
N ALA A 238 -2.36 6.32 -30.70
CA ALA A 238 -1.77 5.09 -31.26
C ALA A 238 -2.13 4.91 -32.76
N LEU A 239 -3.37 5.24 -33.17
CA LEU A 239 -3.77 5.24 -34.57
C LEU A 239 -3.00 6.28 -35.38
N SER A 240 -2.72 7.46 -34.80
CA SER A 240 -1.92 8.51 -35.45
C SER A 240 -0.50 8.04 -35.69
N GLU A 241 0.14 7.48 -34.67
CA GLU A 241 1.54 7.03 -34.72
C GLU A 241 1.74 5.79 -35.62
N THR A 242 0.70 4.96 -35.76
CA THR A 242 0.72 3.79 -36.67
C THR A 242 0.26 4.10 -38.08
N GLY A 243 -0.13 5.38 -38.38
CA GLY A 243 -0.60 5.81 -39.68
C GLY A 243 -2.01 5.33 -40.07
N GLN A 244 -2.76 4.78 -39.10
CA GLN A 244 -4.11 4.22 -39.29
C GLN A 244 -5.24 5.21 -38.94
N LEU A 245 -4.90 6.43 -38.58
CA LEU A 245 -5.86 7.43 -38.08
C LEU A 245 -6.99 7.70 -39.08
N THR A 246 -6.67 7.88 -40.38
CA THR A 246 -7.67 8.18 -41.39
C THR A 246 -8.69 7.08 -41.63
N GLU A 247 -8.31 5.85 -41.35
CA GLU A 247 -9.17 4.67 -41.56
C GLU A 247 -10.08 4.38 -40.37
N TYR A 248 -9.54 4.52 -39.14
CA TYR A 248 -10.21 4.05 -37.93
C TYR A 248 -10.62 5.14 -36.95
N ALA A 249 -10.26 6.40 -37.15
CA ALA A 249 -10.53 7.50 -36.22
C ALA A 249 -12.03 7.62 -35.83
N PHE A 250 -12.91 7.52 -36.82
CA PHE A 250 -14.35 7.62 -36.57
C PHE A 250 -14.91 6.41 -35.83
N VAL A 251 -14.32 5.23 -36.02
CA VAL A 251 -14.70 4.01 -35.30
C VAL A 251 -14.41 4.16 -33.81
N TYR A 252 -13.28 4.77 -33.45
CA TYR A 252 -12.88 5.07 -32.08
C TYR A 252 -13.46 6.38 -31.52
N GLY A 253 -14.39 7.02 -32.23
CA GLY A 253 -15.19 8.12 -31.72
C GLY A 253 -14.56 9.51 -31.88
N LEU A 254 -13.68 9.72 -32.87
CA LEU A 254 -13.29 11.06 -33.26
C LEU A 254 -14.53 11.76 -33.82
N LYS A 255 -14.98 12.83 -33.17
CA LYS A 255 -16.06 13.67 -33.69
C LYS A 255 -15.47 14.66 -34.68
N GLY A 256 -15.98 14.69 -35.91
CA GLY A 256 -15.64 15.70 -36.90
C GLY A 256 -16.09 17.09 -36.50
#